data_dfd54df3fa9c6a911f80e4439d916805
#
_entry.id   dfd54df3fa9c6a911f80e4439d916805
#
_cell.length_a   1.000
_cell.length_b   1.000
_cell.length_c   1.000
_cell.angle_alpha   90.00
_cell.angle_beta   90.00
_cell.angle_gamma   90.00
#
_symmetry.space_group_name_H-M   'P 1'
#
loop_
_entity.id
_entity.type
_entity.pdbx_description
1 polymer ?
#
loop_
_entity_poly.entity_id
_entity_poly.type
_entity_poly.pdbx_seq_one_letter_code
_entity_poly.pdbx_strand_id
1 'polypeptide(L)'
;MKKILPLILSALALTACSASGSKNSYEQLSMYKALSQMAKEENFILLDVRTLEEYNDGHIPGAINVANESIGKNEIPQLPDKEQRIYIYCRSGNRSKQAAKKLAELGYTNLIEIGGIIDYHGETE
;
A
#
# COMPACT_ATOMS: atom_id res chain seq x y z
N MET A 1 27.36 -18.61 -46.87
CA MET A 1 27.12 -18.47 -46.34
C MET A 1 26.41 -18.15 -45.51
N LYS A 2 26.12 -18.04 -44.97
CA LYS A 2 25.65 -17.73 -44.27
C LYS A 2 25.03 -17.33 -43.43
N LYS A 3 24.65 -17.22 -43.04
CA LYS A 3 24.17 -16.83 -42.32
C LYS A 3 23.50 -16.56 -41.48
N ILE A 4 23.17 -16.47 -41.05
CA ILE A 4 22.63 -16.23 -40.30
C ILE A 4 22.08 -15.88 -39.49
N LEU A 5 21.77 -15.71 -39.02
CA LEU A 5 21.31 -15.36 -38.18
C LEU A 5 20.65 -15.08 -37.38
N PRO A 6 20.34 -14.98 -37.15
CA PRO A 6 19.84 -14.57 -36.30
C PRO A 6 19.25 -14.37 -35.45
N LEU A 7 19.04 -14.34 -35.11
CA LEU A 7 18.61 -14.08 -34.30
C LEU A 7 18.00 -13.75 -33.53
N ILE A 8 17.76 -13.70 -33.36
CA ILE A 8 17.27 -13.38 -32.67
C ILE A 8 16.74 -13.07 -31.89
N LEU A 9 16.48 -12.99 -31.72
CA LEU A 9 16.03 -12.65 -30.99
C LEU A 9 15.45 -12.41 -30.17
N SER A 10 15.21 -12.44 -29.96
CA SER A 10 14.73 -12.26 -29.19
C SER A 10 14.22 -11.95 -28.41
N ALA A 11 14.01 -11.80 -28.15
CA ALA A 11 13.60 -11.55 -27.32
C ALA A 11 13.01 -11.13 -26.68
N LEU A 12 12.76 -11.01 -26.56
CA LEU A 12 12.30 -10.65 -25.87
C LEU A 12 11.61 -10.39 -25.15
N ALA A 13 11.36 -10.43 -25.07
CA ALA A 13 10.77 -10.26 -24.40
C ALA A 13 10.32 -10.01 -23.64
N LEU A 14 10.25 -10.02 -23.41
CA LEU A 14 9.88 -9.87 -22.61
C LEU A 14 9.38 -9.33 -21.93
N THR A 15 9.34 -9.21 -22.03
CA THR A 15 9.00 -8.75 -21.37
C THR A 15 8.32 -8.38 -20.84
N ALA A 16 8.14 -8.29 -20.76
CA ALA A 16 7.53 -7.99 -20.29
C ALA A 16 6.90 -7.92 -19.57
N CYS A 17 6.80 -8.05 -19.34
CA CYS A 17 6.23 -7.99 -18.76
C CYS A 17 5.83 -7.49 -18.04
N SER A 18 5.89 -7.35 -17.93
CA SER A 18 5.67 -6.90 -17.28
C SER A 18 5.06 -6.36 -16.77
N ALA A 19 4.98 -6.27 -16.64
CA ALA A 19 4.55 -5.76 -16.16
C ALA A 19 3.83 -5.40 -15.70
N SER A 20 3.83 -5.51 -15.63
CA SER A 20 3.27 -5.29 -15.25
C SER A 20 2.33 -4.84 -14.79
N GLY A 21 2.18 -4.85 -15.03
CA GLY A 21 1.04 -4.26 -14.66
C GLY A 21 0.65 -4.13 -13.32
N SER A 22 1.41 -3.93 -12.50
CA SER A 22 0.95 -3.78 -11.14
C SER A 22 0.45 -2.40 -10.83
N LYS A 23 0.14 -1.62 -11.86
CA LYS A 23 -0.61 -0.42 -11.63
C LYS A 23 -1.92 -0.78 -10.96
N ASN A 24 -2.44 0.06 -10.09
CA ASN A 24 -3.73 -0.11 -9.43
C ASN A 24 -3.78 -1.33 -8.54
N SER A 25 -2.64 -1.79 -8.09
CA SER A 25 -2.58 -2.96 -7.24
C SER A 25 -1.91 -2.63 -5.92
N TYR A 26 -2.17 -3.49 -4.95
CA TYR A 26 -1.57 -3.38 -3.64
C TYR A 26 -1.41 -4.78 -3.09
N GLU A 27 -0.53 -4.92 -2.11
CA GLU A 27 -0.33 -6.19 -1.42
C GLU A 27 -1.21 -6.25 -0.19
N GLN A 28 -1.40 -7.45 0.32
CA GLN A 28 -2.17 -7.66 1.54
C GLN A 28 -1.37 -8.53 2.50
N LEU A 29 -1.41 -8.15 3.76
CA LEU A 29 -0.86 -8.94 4.84
C LEU A 29 -1.86 -8.94 5.99
N SER A 30 -1.81 -9.97 6.82
CA SER A 30 -2.57 -9.94 8.06
C SER A 30 -1.96 -8.89 8.99
N MET A 31 -2.77 -8.40 9.92
CA MET A 31 -2.29 -7.44 10.92
C MET A 31 -1.07 -7.99 11.64
N TYR A 32 -1.13 -9.25 12.06
CA TYR A 32 -0.03 -9.86 12.78
C TYR A 32 1.28 -9.85 11.99
N LYS A 33 1.20 -10.26 10.72
CA LYS A 33 2.39 -10.30 9.89
C LYS A 33 2.92 -8.91 9.60
N ALA A 34 2.02 -7.96 9.39
CA ALA A 34 2.41 -6.59 9.13
C ALA A 34 3.15 -5.98 10.31
N LEU A 35 2.64 -6.20 11.53
CA LEU A 35 3.31 -5.67 12.71
C LEU A 35 4.69 -6.27 12.88
N SER A 36 4.81 -7.56 12.60
CA SER A 36 6.08 -8.26 12.67
C SER A 36 7.08 -7.66 11.68
N GLN A 37 6.60 -7.36 10.49
CA GLN A 37 7.44 -6.79 9.43
C GLN A 37 7.83 -5.35 9.77
N MET A 38 6.88 -4.55 10.25
CA MET A 38 7.14 -3.17 10.63
C MET A 38 8.18 -3.08 11.75
N ALA A 39 8.20 -4.06 12.64
CA ALA A 39 9.16 -4.06 13.73
C ALA A 39 10.60 -4.14 13.24
N LYS A 40 10.81 -4.57 12.00
CA LYS A 40 12.14 -4.71 11.42
C LYS A 40 12.46 -3.62 10.41
N GLU A 41 11.55 -2.69 10.19
CA GLU A 41 11.70 -1.64 9.19
C GLU A 41 11.74 -0.28 9.86
N GLU A 42 12.28 0.70 9.14
CA GLU A 42 12.38 2.05 9.68
C GLU A 42 11.72 3.08 8.79
N ASN A 43 11.58 2.80 7.51
CA ASN A 43 11.15 3.83 6.57
C ASN A 43 9.81 3.45 5.97
N PHE A 44 8.77 3.59 6.76
CA PHE A 44 7.41 3.29 6.30
C PHE A 44 6.43 4.25 6.96
N ILE A 45 5.24 4.31 6.40
CA ILE A 45 4.11 5.04 6.98
C ILE A 45 3.04 4.02 7.36
N LEU A 46 2.47 4.17 8.54
CA LEU A 46 1.30 3.41 8.96
C LEU A 46 0.11 4.35 8.84
N LEU A 47 -0.82 4.00 7.97
CA LEU A 47 -1.92 4.89 7.58
C LEU A 47 -3.25 4.35 8.08
N ASP A 48 -3.89 5.13 8.94
CA ASP A 48 -5.23 4.85 9.45
C ASP A 48 -6.21 5.60 8.55
N VAL A 49 -7.06 4.86 7.83
CA VAL A 49 -8.00 5.49 6.91
C VAL A 49 -9.42 5.54 7.46
N ARG A 50 -9.55 5.39 8.78
CA ARG A 50 -10.83 5.60 9.45
C ARG A 50 -11.12 7.09 9.54
N THR A 51 -12.26 7.45 10.11
CA THR A 51 -12.58 8.85 10.32
C THR A 51 -11.63 9.43 11.37
N LEU A 52 -11.52 10.74 11.37
CA LEU A 52 -10.71 11.44 12.37
C LEU A 52 -11.21 11.13 13.78
N GLU A 53 -12.52 11.04 13.95
CA GLU A 53 -13.11 10.75 15.25
C GLU A 53 -12.68 9.38 15.75
N GLU A 54 -12.74 8.37 14.88
CA GLU A 54 -12.30 7.04 15.25
C GLU A 54 -10.80 7.03 15.61
N TYR A 55 -10.02 7.72 14.82
CA TYR A 55 -8.58 7.83 15.04
C TYR A 55 -8.29 8.47 16.41
N ASN A 56 -9.01 9.52 16.74
CA ASN A 56 -8.81 10.22 18.01
C ASN A 56 -9.24 9.38 19.20
N ASP A 57 -10.19 8.47 19.01
CA ASP A 57 -10.63 7.58 20.08
C ASP A 57 -9.59 6.48 20.38
N GLY A 58 -8.61 6.33 19.52
CA GLY A 58 -7.57 5.34 19.73
C GLY A 58 -7.09 4.78 18.40
N HIS A 59 -5.78 4.78 18.19
CA HIS A 59 -5.18 4.28 16.97
C HIS A 59 -3.90 3.53 17.30
N ILE A 60 -3.42 2.76 16.33
CA ILE A 60 -2.16 2.02 16.51
C ILE A 60 -1.03 3.04 16.61
N PRO A 61 -0.14 2.90 17.61
CA PRO A 61 0.91 3.89 17.82
C PRO A 61 1.73 4.13 16.55
N GLY A 62 1.96 5.42 16.26
CA GLY A 62 2.71 5.83 15.08
C GLY A 62 1.88 6.03 13.83
N ALA A 63 0.60 5.65 13.85
CA ALA A 63 -0.24 5.81 12.67
C ALA A 63 -0.59 7.28 12.45
N ILE A 64 -0.67 7.66 11.18
CA ILE A 64 -1.24 8.96 10.80
C ILE A 64 -2.61 8.71 10.18
N ASN A 65 -3.44 9.74 10.17
CA ASN A 65 -4.81 9.59 9.72
C ASN A 65 -5.08 10.34 8.42
N VAL A 66 -5.57 9.64 7.42
CA VAL A 66 -6.14 10.24 6.21
C VAL A 66 -7.40 9.46 5.92
N ALA A 67 -8.56 10.06 6.13
CA ALA A 67 -9.82 9.34 6.00
C ALA A 67 -10.04 8.83 4.58
N ASN A 68 -10.54 7.61 4.47
CA ASN A 68 -10.78 6.99 3.16
C ASN A 68 -11.60 7.88 2.22
N GLU A 69 -12.61 8.56 2.75
CA GLU A 69 -13.49 9.35 1.90
C GLU A 69 -12.80 10.59 1.33
N SER A 70 -11.66 10.97 1.88
CA SER A 70 -10.92 12.13 1.35
C SER A 70 -9.87 11.73 0.32
N ILE A 71 -9.64 10.43 0.13
CA ILE A 71 -8.63 9.97 -0.80
C ILE A 71 -9.22 9.89 -2.21
N GLY A 72 -8.45 10.36 -3.18
CA GLY A 72 -8.84 10.26 -4.58
C GLY A 72 -9.29 11.56 -5.21
N LYS A 73 -9.32 12.65 -4.44
CA LYS A 73 -9.81 13.92 -4.96
C LYS A 73 -8.70 14.93 -5.18
N ASN A 74 -7.78 15.04 -4.23
CA ASN A 74 -6.72 16.01 -4.27
C ASN A 74 -5.42 15.34 -3.89
N GLU A 75 -4.33 16.06 -4.06
CA GLU A 75 -3.07 15.60 -3.53
C GLU A 75 -3.17 15.42 -2.03
N ILE A 76 -2.38 14.50 -1.51
CA ILE A 76 -2.36 14.17 -0.10
C ILE A 76 -1.03 14.64 0.47
N PRO A 77 -1.03 15.82 1.14
CA PRO A 77 0.25 16.38 1.63
C PRO A 77 0.98 15.45 2.60
N GLN A 78 0.24 14.63 3.35
CA GLN A 78 0.84 13.70 4.30
C GLN A 78 1.58 12.55 3.61
N LEU A 79 1.33 12.35 2.32
CA LEU A 79 1.89 11.24 1.55
C LEU A 79 2.58 11.78 0.29
N PRO A 80 3.66 12.53 0.45
CA PRO A 80 4.28 13.20 -0.71
C PRO A 80 5.08 12.29 -1.62
N ASP A 81 5.51 11.14 -1.12
CA ASP A 81 6.39 10.24 -1.86
C ASP A 81 5.59 9.04 -2.34
N LYS A 82 5.41 8.94 -3.66
CA LYS A 82 4.61 7.87 -4.25
C LYS A 82 5.25 6.50 -4.12
N GLU A 83 6.52 6.43 -3.78
CA GLU A 83 7.23 5.16 -3.63
C GLU A 83 7.39 4.76 -2.18
N GLN A 84 6.94 5.59 -1.26
CA GLN A 84 6.99 5.32 0.17
C GLN A 84 6.20 4.05 0.51
N ARG A 85 6.78 3.18 1.35
CA ARG A 85 6.06 2.03 1.87
C ARG A 85 4.96 2.52 2.79
N ILE A 86 3.72 2.11 2.51
CA ILE A 86 2.56 2.52 3.29
C ILE A 86 1.75 1.29 3.67
N TYR A 87 1.61 1.08 4.97
CA TYR A 87 0.72 0.06 5.52
C TYR A 87 -0.61 0.75 5.82
N ILE A 88 -1.71 0.14 5.39
CA ILE A 88 -3.02 0.78 5.42
C ILE A 88 -4.00 -0.08 6.21
N TYR A 89 -4.66 0.51 7.20
CA TYR A 89 -5.68 -0.22 7.96
C TYR A 89 -6.90 0.66 8.20
N CYS A 90 -8.01 0.00 8.52
CA CYS A 90 -9.22 0.70 8.97
C CYS A 90 -9.75 -0.05 10.19
N ARG A 91 -11.07 -0.15 10.34
CA ARG A 91 -11.64 -0.86 11.47
C ARG A 91 -11.65 -2.38 11.21
N SER A 92 -12.20 -2.80 10.08
CA SER A 92 -12.37 -4.21 9.76
C SER A 92 -11.85 -4.64 8.40
N GLY A 93 -11.29 -3.69 7.61
CA GLY A 93 -10.65 -4.01 6.34
C GLY A 93 -11.36 -3.49 5.10
N ASN A 94 -12.62 -3.10 5.17
CA ASN A 94 -13.35 -2.67 3.98
C ASN A 94 -12.85 -1.33 3.44
N ARG A 95 -12.75 -0.33 4.31
CA ARG A 95 -12.29 1.00 3.90
C ARG A 95 -10.83 0.98 3.50
N SER A 96 -10.02 0.15 4.17
CA SER A 96 -8.60 0.08 3.85
C SER A 96 -8.37 -0.51 2.47
N LYS A 97 -9.19 -1.45 2.04
CA LYS A 97 -9.09 -1.97 0.67
C LYS A 97 -9.48 -0.92 -0.34
N GLN A 98 -10.53 -0.15 -0.05
CA GLN A 98 -10.92 0.94 -0.93
C GLN A 98 -9.82 1.99 -1.01
N ALA A 99 -9.26 2.36 0.13
CA ALA A 99 -8.20 3.36 0.19
C ALA A 99 -6.96 2.89 -0.57
N ALA A 100 -6.58 1.63 -0.39
CA ALA A 100 -5.43 1.08 -1.08
C ALA A 100 -5.61 1.14 -2.58
N LYS A 101 -6.80 0.80 -3.07
CA LYS A 101 -7.09 0.84 -4.49
C LYS A 101 -7.00 2.28 -5.01
N LYS A 102 -7.58 3.23 -4.29
CA LYS A 102 -7.53 4.63 -4.69
C LYS A 102 -6.10 5.14 -4.73
N LEU A 103 -5.30 4.80 -3.73
CA LEU A 103 -3.91 5.22 -3.69
C LEU A 103 -3.12 4.63 -4.85
N ALA A 104 -3.37 3.36 -5.17
CA ALA A 104 -2.71 2.73 -6.31
C ALA A 104 -3.07 3.48 -7.60
N GLU A 105 -4.33 3.86 -7.75
CA GLU A 105 -4.76 4.61 -8.93
C GLU A 105 -4.13 6.00 -9.00
N LEU A 106 -3.76 6.54 -7.84
CA LEU A 106 -3.08 7.83 -7.78
C LEU A 106 -1.58 7.70 -8.03
N GLY A 107 -1.08 6.49 -8.22
CA GLY A 107 0.32 6.28 -8.55
C GLY A 107 1.21 5.83 -7.41
N TYR A 108 0.64 5.56 -6.24
CA TYR A 108 1.43 5.01 -5.13
C TYR A 108 1.76 3.56 -5.45
N THR A 109 3.01 3.18 -5.31
CA THR A 109 3.50 1.89 -5.81
C THR A 109 3.92 0.90 -4.73
N ASN A 110 3.84 1.27 -3.46
CA ASN A 110 4.37 0.42 -2.40
C ASN A 110 3.38 0.33 -1.24
N LEU A 111 2.23 -0.28 -1.53
CA LEU A 111 1.09 -0.29 -0.63
C LEU A 111 0.85 -1.68 -0.08
N ILE A 112 0.60 -1.78 1.22
CA ILE A 112 0.26 -3.04 1.87
C ILE A 112 -0.98 -2.80 2.73
N GLU A 113 -2.07 -3.44 2.37
CA GLU A 113 -3.32 -3.36 3.11
C GLU A 113 -3.29 -4.43 4.20
N ILE A 114 -3.58 -4.06 5.44
CA ILE A 114 -3.34 -4.94 6.57
C ILE A 114 -4.58 -5.22 7.43
N GLY A 115 -5.76 -4.94 6.89
CA GLY A 115 -7.00 -5.30 7.59
C GLY A 115 -7.46 -4.22 8.54
N GLY A 116 -7.85 -4.62 9.74
CA GLY A 116 -8.49 -3.71 10.64
C GLY A 116 -7.96 -3.75 12.06
N ILE A 117 -8.17 -2.65 12.76
CA ILE A 117 -7.72 -2.50 14.14
C ILE A 117 -8.40 -3.51 15.07
N ILE A 118 -9.52 -4.10 14.64
CA ILE A 118 -10.15 -5.15 15.44
C ILE A 118 -9.24 -6.36 15.60
N ASP A 119 -8.27 -6.54 14.72
CA ASP A 119 -7.30 -7.64 14.81
C ASP A 119 -6.02 -7.21 15.50
N TYR A 120 -5.96 -5.99 15.96
CA TYR A 120 -4.78 -5.47 16.66
C TYR A 120 -5.01 -5.61 18.15
N HIS A 121 -4.09 -6.25 18.86
CA HIS A 121 -4.25 -6.54 20.27
C HIS A 121 -3.28 -5.80 21.16
N GLY A 122 -2.56 -4.82 20.60
CA GLY A 122 -1.64 -4.02 21.39
C GLY A 122 -2.32 -2.80 22.00
N GLU A 123 -1.50 -1.93 22.57
CA GLU A 123 -1.98 -0.69 23.14
C GLU A 123 -2.22 0.32 22.02
N THR A 124 -3.14 1.24 22.28
CA THR A 124 -3.40 2.33 21.34
C THR A 124 -2.97 3.66 21.95
N GLU A 125 -2.80 4.64 21.11
CA GLU A 125 -2.54 6.00 21.60
C GLU A 125 -3.54 7.00 21.07
#